data_0577df3f62591a2cef79a0a30b57174d
#
_entry.id   0577df3f62591a2cef79a0a30b57174d
#
_cell.length_a   1.000
_cell.length_b   1.000
_cell.length_c   1.000
_cell.angle_alpha   90.00
_cell.angle_beta   90.00
_cell.angle_gamma   90.00
#
_symmetry.space_group_name_H-M   'P 1'
#
loop_
_entity.id
_entity.type
_entity.pdbx_description
1 polymer ?
#
loop_
_entity_poly.entity_id
_entity_poly.type
_entity_poly.pdbx_seq_one_letter_code
_entity_poly.pdbx_strand_id
1 'polypeptide(L)'
;MAVTKILARKGRLDKAIRYVLNGDKTNEQILCARFNCEPGWELKQMLDTKREYGKTDGVQYYHIIQAFKPGEIEPEQALEIAKAFAQEHLPGYEVVIGTHIDKEHCHSHILFNSVNAETGKKYHSNAQTYYSQIRRISDRLCRGRGLSVITLGEGA
;
A
#
# COMPACT_ATOMS: atom_id res chain seq x y z
N MET A 1 -2.34 15.96 7.85
CA MET A 1 -3.41 15.60 6.90
C MET A 1 -2.94 14.43 6.06
N ALA A 2 -3.72 13.37 5.97
CA ALA A 2 -3.37 12.21 5.17
C ALA A 2 -3.85 12.39 3.73
N VAL A 3 -2.96 12.18 2.79
CA VAL A 3 -3.25 12.21 1.36
C VAL A 3 -2.97 10.83 0.80
N THR A 4 -3.92 10.28 0.03
CA THR A 4 -3.76 8.97 -0.58
C THR A 4 -3.76 9.07 -2.10
N LYS A 5 -3.00 8.19 -2.74
CA LYS A 5 -3.07 8.00 -4.18
C LYS A 5 -2.78 6.54 -4.52
N ILE A 6 -3.22 6.11 -5.70
CA ILE A 6 -2.96 4.77 -6.20
C ILE A 6 -2.37 4.85 -7.61
N LEU A 7 -1.36 4.03 -7.85
CA LEU A 7 -0.68 3.92 -9.13
C LEU A 7 -0.78 2.48 -9.63
N ALA A 8 -1.16 2.31 -10.90
CA ALA A 8 -1.15 1.00 -11.56
C ALA A 8 0.12 0.91 -12.40
N ARG A 9 0.87 -0.17 -12.27
CA ARG A 9 2.16 -0.33 -12.94
C ARG A 9 2.24 -1.65 -13.71
N LYS A 10 2.90 -1.61 -14.88
CA LYS A 10 3.01 -2.77 -15.76
C LYS A 10 4.39 -3.43 -15.76
N GLY A 11 5.38 -2.83 -15.12
CA GLY A 11 6.73 -3.39 -15.13
C GLY A 11 7.53 -3.11 -13.89
N ARG A 12 8.67 -3.80 -13.77
CA ARG A 12 9.67 -3.62 -12.73
C ARG A 12 9.13 -3.83 -11.31
N LEU A 13 8.33 -4.89 -11.14
CA LEU A 13 7.86 -5.30 -9.82
C LEU A 13 9.04 -5.53 -8.86
N ASP A 14 10.13 -6.09 -9.34
CA ASP A 14 11.34 -6.33 -8.56
C ASP A 14 11.91 -5.04 -7.94
N LYS A 15 12.02 -4.00 -8.76
CA LYS A 15 12.52 -2.70 -8.28
C LYS A 15 11.55 -2.04 -7.30
N ALA A 16 10.25 -2.17 -7.58
CA ALA A 16 9.22 -1.57 -6.73
C ALA A 16 9.22 -2.19 -5.33
N ILE A 17 9.33 -3.51 -5.25
CA ILE A 17 9.41 -4.20 -3.95
C ILE A 17 10.64 -3.73 -3.19
N ARG A 18 11.81 -3.67 -3.86
CA ARG A 18 13.04 -3.21 -3.22
C ARG A 18 12.94 -1.75 -2.74
N TYR A 19 12.25 -0.90 -3.50
CA TYR A 19 12.04 0.49 -3.11
C TYR A 19 11.17 0.59 -1.85
N VAL A 20 10.05 -0.12 -1.84
CA VAL A 20 9.11 -0.09 -0.70
C VAL A 20 9.80 -0.60 0.56
N LEU A 21 10.61 -1.65 0.46
CA LEU A 21 11.26 -2.30 1.60
C LEU A 21 12.69 -1.79 1.85
N ASN A 22 13.09 -0.69 1.23
CA ASN A 22 14.45 -0.15 1.34
C ASN A 22 14.80 0.18 2.80
N GLY A 23 15.81 -0.48 3.35
CA GLY A 23 16.22 -0.32 4.74
C GLY A 23 16.65 1.10 5.09
N ASP A 24 17.25 1.83 4.16
CA ASP A 24 17.68 3.21 4.39
C ASP A 24 16.49 4.17 4.57
N LYS A 25 15.32 3.80 4.05
CA LYS A 25 14.10 4.61 4.13
C LYS A 25 13.14 4.16 5.23
N THR A 26 13.31 2.94 5.73
CA THR A 26 12.37 2.29 6.65
C THR A 26 13.00 1.90 7.99
N ASN A 27 14.05 2.61 8.39
CA ASN A 27 14.78 2.33 9.63
C ASN A 27 15.21 0.86 9.70
N GLU A 28 16.03 0.44 8.72
CA GLU A 28 16.55 -0.93 8.61
C GLU A 28 15.44 -1.99 8.57
N GLN A 29 14.34 -1.66 7.88
CA GLN A 29 13.16 -2.50 7.72
C GLN A 29 12.31 -2.70 8.98
N ILE A 30 12.59 -1.97 10.06
CA ILE A 30 11.73 -1.96 11.24
C ILE A 30 10.32 -1.44 10.86
N LEU A 31 10.26 -0.48 9.93
CA LEU A 31 8.99 0.12 9.48
C LEU A 31 8.42 -0.57 8.24
N CYS A 32 8.60 -1.88 8.15
CA CYS A 32 8.05 -2.70 7.07
C CYS A 32 7.08 -3.73 7.59
N ALA A 33 6.14 -4.15 6.73
CA ALA A 33 5.21 -5.22 7.03
C ALA A 33 4.87 -5.98 5.75
N ARG A 34 4.35 -7.18 5.89
CA ARG A 34 3.95 -8.04 4.79
C ARG A 34 2.67 -8.77 5.14
N PHE A 35 1.83 -9.01 4.14
CA PHE A 35 0.66 -9.89 4.27
C PHE A 35 0.68 -10.89 3.14
N ASN A 36 0.44 -12.15 3.46
CA ASN A 36 0.31 -13.26 2.51
C ASN A 36 1.56 -13.52 1.65
N CYS A 37 2.71 -13.00 2.06
CA CYS A 37 4.00 -13.32 1.44
C CYS A 37 5.10 -13.32 2.48
N GLU A 38 6.15 -14.09 2.21
CA GLU A 38 7.23 -14.31 3.16
C GLU A 38 8.43 -13.38 2.89
N PRO A 39 9.13 -12.93 3.95
CA PRO A 39 10.33 -12.13 3.76
C PRO A 39 11.35 -12.82 2.85
N GLY A 40 11.80 -12.08 1.84
CA GLY A 40 12.76 -12.60 0.85
C GLY A 40 12.12 -13.33 -0.31
N TRP A 41 10.85 -13.70 -0.22
CA TRP A 41 10.14 -14.46 -1.25
C TRP A 41 9.02 -13.67 -1.91
N GLU A 42 8.90 -12.39 -1.60
CA GLU A 42 7.78 -11.56 -2.05
C GLU A 42 7.63 -11.56 -3.56
N LEU A 43 8.73 -11.30 -4.28
CA LEU A 43 8.71 -11.27 -5.73
C LEU A 43 8.32 -12.62 -6.32
N LYS A 44 8.97 -13.68 -5.86
CA LYS A 44 8.69 -15.03 -6.37
C LYS A 44 7.24 -15.42 -6.15
N GLN A 45 6.73 -15.16 -4.96
CA GLN A 45 5.34 -15.51 -4.62
C GLN A 45 4.34 -14.72 -5.46
N MET A 46 4.57 -13.43 -5.69
CA MET A 46 3.69 -12.63 -6.54
C MET A 46 3.72 -13.11 -7.98
N LEU A 47 4.89 -13.49 -8.50
CA LEU A 47 5.00 -14.03 -9.86
C LEU A 47 4.34 -15.40 -9.97
N ASP A 48 4.52 -16.27 -8.97
CA ASP A 48 3.91 -17.59 -8.95
C ASP A 48 2.37 -17.49 -8.93
N THR A 49 1.81 -16.56 -8.17
CA THR A 49 0.37 -16.32 -8.14
C THR A 49 -0.17 -15.97 -9.53
N LYS A 50 0.52 -15.07 -10.24
CA LYS A 50 0.11 -14.69 -11.59
C LYS A 50 0.12 -15.89 -12.54
N ARG A 51 1.14 -16.73 -12.45
CA ARG A 51 1.26 -17.93 -13.29
C ARG A 51 0.19 -18.96 -12.94
N GLU A 52 -0.06 -19.17 -11.67
CA GLU A 52 -1.06 -20.13 -11.21
C GLU A 52 -2.44 -19.85 -11.79
N TYR A 53 -2.82 -18.56 -11.83
CA TYR A 53 -4.12 -18.17 -12.35
C TYR A 53 -4.11 -17.74 -13.81
N GLY A 54 -2.96 -17.87 -14.48
CA GLY A 54 -2.83 -17.51 -15.89
C GLY A 54 -3.03 -16.03 -16.20
N LYS A 55 -2.70 -15.16 -15.25
CA LYS A 55 -2.92 -13.71 -15.36
C LYS A 55 -1.59 -12.95 -15.31
N THR A 56 -0.75 -13.18 -16.29
CA THR A 56 0.60 -12.63 -16.36
C THR A 56 0.70 -11.32 -17.13
N ASP A 57 -0.38 -10.91 -17.82
CA ASP A 57 -0.39 -9.71 -18.67
C ASP A 57 -1.00 -8.51 -17.93
N GLY A 58 -0.77 -7.33 -18.49
CA GLY A 58 -1.38 -6.09 -18.04
C GLY A 58 -0.72 -5.52 -16.79
N VAL A 59 -1.54 -4.96 -15.90
CA VAL A 59 -1.03 -4.37 -14.67
C VAL A 59 -0.41 -5.46 -13.80
N GLN A 60 0.83 -5.24 -13.38
CA GLN A 60 1.60 -6.20 -12.59
C GLN A 60 1.44 -5.97 -11.09
N TYR A 61 1.29 -4.73 -10.68
CA TYR A 61 1.09 -4.40 -9.28
C TYR A 61 0.44 -3.02 -9.16
N TYR A 62 -0.13 -2.79 -7.98
CA TYR A 62 -0.64 -1.48 -7.60
C TYR A 62 0.18 -0.96 -6.43
N HIS A 63 0.33 0.34 -6.38
CA HIS A 63 1.10 1.02 -5.36
C HIS A 63 0.24 2.13 -4.77
N ILE A 64 -0.19 1.94 -3.53
CA ILE A 64 -0.95 2.95 -2.79
C ILE A 64 0.05 3.70 -1.91
N ILE A 65 -0.02 5.01 -1.94
CA ILE A 65 0.83 5.88 -1.12
C ILE A 65 -0.07 6.69 -0.22
N GLN A 66 0.23 6.66 1.09
CA GLN A 66 -0.45 7.46 2.09
C GLN A 66 0.58 8.39 2.71
N ALA A 67 0.41 9.70 2.48
CA ALA A 67 1.32 10.73 2.98
C ALA A 67 0.64 11.50 4.11
N PHE A 68 1.39 11.78 5.16
CA PHE A 68 0.88 12.49 6.34
C PHE A 68 1.52 13.87 6.44
N LYS A 69 0.79 14.81 7.06
CA LYS A 69 1.31 16.14 7.33
C LYS A 69 2.51 16.06 8.26
N PRO A 70 3.57 16.85 8.02
CA PRO A 70 4.74 16.86 8.91
C PRO A 70 4.36 17.11 10.36
N GLY A 71 4.92 16.29 11.27
CA GLY A 71 4.69 16.42 12.70
C GLY A 71 3.35 15.91 13.22
N GLU A 72 2.47 15.43 12.34
CA GLU A 72 1.13 14.98 12.73
C GLU A 72 1.14 13.55 13.28
N ILE A 73 2.08 12.72 12.84
CA ILE A 73 2.07 11.29 13.16
C ILE A 73 3.48 10.77 13.36
N GLU A 74 3.62 9.81 14.25
CA GLU A 74 4.87 9.06 14.39
C GLU A 74 4.95 7.95 13.34
N PRO A 75 6.17 7.60 12.86
CA PRO A 75 6.32 6.56 11.83
C PRO A 75 5.67 5.22 12.19
N GLU A 76 5.75 4.82 13.44
CA GLU A 76 5.16 3.56 13.91
C GLU A 76 3.64 3.58 13.81
N GLN A 77 3.02 4.73 14.08
CA GLN A 77 1.57 4.89 13.91
C GLN A 77 1.18 4.87 12.42
N ALA A 78 2.00 5.49 11.56
CA ALA A 78 1.77 5.46 10.12
C ALA A 78 1.80 4.02 9.60
N LEU A 79 2.75 3.22 10.06
CA LEU A 79 2.83 1.80 9.70
C LEU A 79 1.59 1.04 10.16
N GLU A 80 1.14 1.26 11.39
CA GLU A 80 -0.05 0.58 11.92
C GLU A 80 -1.31 0.94 11.13
N ILE A 81 -1.45 2.20 10.72
CA ILE A 81 -2.57 2.62 9.86
C ILE A 81 -2.50 1.91 8.50
N ALA A 82 -1.30 1.84 7.89
CA ALA A 82 -1.12 1.15 6.62
C ALA A 82 -1.45 -0.34 6.73
N LYS A 83 -1.06 -0.99 7.82
CA LYS A 83 -1.39 -2.40 8.07
C LYS A 83 -2.88 -2.59 8.21
N ALA A 84 -3.56 -1.76 8.98
CA ALA A 84 -5.01 -1.83 9.16
C ALA A 84 -5.74 -1.61 7.84
N PHE A 85 -5.27 -0.66 7.03
CA PHE A 85 -5.80 -0.41 5.70
C PHE A 85 -5.70 -1.66 4.82
N ALA A 86 -4.51 -2.27 4.76
CA ALA A 86 -4.28 -3.44 3.92
C ALA A 86 -5.14 -4.63 4.36
N GLN A 87 -5.28 -4.84 5.66
CA GLN A 87 -6.12 -5.93 6.18
C GLN A 87 -7.59 -5.75 5.82
N GLU A 88 -8.09 -4.52 5.79
CA GLU A 88 -9.47 -4.26 5.45
C GLU A 88 -9.74 -4.25 3.95
N HIS A 89 -8.85 -3.62 3.17
CA HIS A 89 -9.09 -3.40 1.74
C HIS A 89 -8.54 -4.50 0.84
N LEU A 90 -7.51 -5.22 1.28
CA LEU A 90 -6.75 -6.15 0.44
C LEU A 90 -6.70 -7.57 0.99
N PRO A 91 -7.83 -8.15 1.48
CA PRO A 91 -7.79 -9.53 1.94
C PRO A 91 -7.43 -10.48 0.79
N GLY A 92 -6.52 -11.41 1.05
CA GLY A 92 -6.09 -12.41 0.05
C GLY A 92 -5.00 -11.94 -0.92
N TYR A 93 -4.68 -10.64 -0.93
CA TYR A 93 -3.58 -10.13 -1.75
C TYR A 93 -2.24 -10.30 -1.05
N GLU A 94 -1.21 -10.53 -1.84
CA GLU A 94 0.17 -10.46 -1.34
C GLU A 94 0.56 -8.98 -1.29
N VAL A 95 0.91 -8.50 -0.10
CA VAL A 95 1.13 -7.06 0.16
C VAL A 95 2.48 -6.86 0.82
N VAL A 96 3.22 -5.85 0.37
CA VAL A 96 4.39 -5.35 1.09
C VAL A 96 4.17 -3.89 1.45
N ILE A 97 4.56 -3.52 2.66
CA ILE A 97 4.37 -2.18 3.21
C ILE A 97 5.70 -1.66 3.71
N GLY A 98 6.01 -0.42 3.40
CA GLY A 98 7.15 0.28 3.98
C GLY A 98 6.75 1.70 4.31
N THR A 99 6.96 2.12 5.55
CA THR A 99 6.80 3.52 5.95
C THR A 99 8.15 4.20 5.82
N HIS A 100 8.25 5.14 4.89
CA HIS A 100 9.48 5.84 4.56
C HIS A 100 9.63 7.09 5.42
N ILE A 101 10.81 7.27 5.98
CA ILE A 101 11.13 8.40 6.87
C ILE A 101 12.28 9.26 6.35
N ASP A 102 12.63 9.11 5.07
CA ASP A 102 13.71 9.86 4.43
C ASP A 102 13.31 11.29 4.03
N LYS A 103 12.06 11.67 4.29
CA LYS A 103 11.49 12.99 4.02
C LYS A 103 11.03 13.64 5.32
N GLU A 104 10.68 14.94 5.27
CA GLU A 104 10.18 15.67 6.44
C GLU A 104 8.91 15.07 7.03
N HIS A 105 8.13 14.37 6.21
CA HIS A 105 6.88 13.75 6.63
C HIS A 105 6.87 12.29 6.23
N CYS A 106 6.10 11.50 6.97
CA CYS A 106 6.00 10.07 6.72
C CYS A 106 5.19 9.77 5.48
N HIS A 107 5.69 8.82 4.69
CA HIS A 107 4.96 8.24 3.57
C HIS A 107 4.88 6.75 3.77
N SER A 108 3.68 6.20 3.83
CA SER A 108 3.50 4.75 3.80
C SER A 108 3.25 4.30 2.38
N HIS A 109 4.03 3.34 1.94
CA HIS A 109 3.92 2.73 0.62
C HIS A 109 3.34 1.34 0.78
N ILE A 110 2.20 1.09 0.14
CA ILE A 110 1.49 -0.19 0.17
C ILE A 110 1.49 -0.72 -1.26
N LEU A 111 2.31 -1.73 -1.51
CA LEU A 111 2.42 -2.36 -2.82
C LEU A 111 1.77 -3.74 -2.75
N PHE A 112 0.90 -4.05 -3.71
CA PHE A 112 0.25 -5.34 -3.73
C PHE A 112 0.16 -5.92 -5.13
N ASN A 113 0.13 -7.25 -5.19
CA ASN A 113 0.01 -7.97 -6.43
C ASN A 113 -1.32 -7.63 -7.12
N SER A 114 -1.31 -7.54 -8.44
CA SER A 114 -2.54 -7.27 -9.21
C SER A 114 -3.53 -8.43 -9.18
N VAL A 115 -3.08 -9.63 -8.80
CA VAL A 115 -3.91 -10.83 -8.75
C VAL A 115 -4.04 -11.29 -7.30
N ASN A 116 -5.28 -11.53 -6.87
CA ASN A 116 -5.57 -12.03 -5.52
C ASN A 116 -5.10 -13.48 -5.41
N ALA A 117 -4.29 -13.78 -4.41
CA ALA A 117 -3.72 -15.10 -4.23
C ALA A 117 -4.76 -16.16 -3.82
N GLU A 118 -5.86 -15.75 -3.21
CA GLU A 118 -6.93 -16.67 -2.80
C GLU A 118 -7.97 -16.89 -3.88
N THR A 119 -8.37 -15.83 -4.58
CA THR A 119 -9.48 -15.88 -5.52
C THR A 119 -9.05 -15.92 -6.98
N GLY A 120 -7.82 -15.53 -7.28
CA GLY A 120 -7.32 -15.40 -8.64
C GLY A 120 -7.87 -14.21 -9.41
N LYS A 121 -8.66 -13.35 -8.77
CA LYS A 121 -9.24 -12.18 -9.42
C LYS A 121 -8.25 -11.04 -9.48
N LYS A 122 -8.30 -10.28 -10.58
CA LYS A 122 -7.52 -9.06 -10.69
C LYS A 122 -8.18 -7.91 -9.95
N TYR A 123 -7.36 -7.08 -9.35
CA TYR A 123 -7.83 -5.85 -8.69
C TYR A 123 -8.32 -4.85 -9.76
N HIS A 124 -9.42 -4.18 -9.45
CA HIS A 124 -9.97 -3.12 -10.30
C HIS A 124 -9.79 -1.77 -9.64
N SER A 125 -9.16 -0.84 -10.36
CA SER A 125 -8.91 0.50 -9.87
C SER A 125 -9.52 1.53 -10.82
N ASN A 126 -10.39 2.39 -10.27
CA ASN A 126 -10.98 3.51 -10.97
C ASN A 126 -11.32 4.61 -9.96
N ALA A 127 -11.87 5.74 -10.43
CA ALA A 127 -12.19 6.85 -9.56
C ALA A 127 -13.19 6.46 -8.46
N GLN A 128 -14.19 5.66 -8.81
CA GLN A 128 -15.19 5.20 -7.85
C GLN A 128 -14.55 4.37 -6.74
N THR A 129 -13.71 3.39 -7.10
CA THR A 129 -13.00 2.55 -6.14
C THR A 129 -12.10 3.41 -5.24
N TYR A 130 -11.43 4.39 -5.81
CA TYR A 130 -10.57 5.27 -5.05
C TYR A 130 -11.35 6.02 -3.97
N TYR A 131 -12.44 6.70 -4.35
CA TYR A 131 -13.20 7.52 -3.39
C TYR A 131 -14.04 6.68 -2.43
N SER A 132 -14.71 5.63 -2.92
CA SER A 132 -15.63 4.84 -2.09
C SER A 132 -14.93 3.84 -1.18
N GLN A 133 -13.70 3.46 -1.49
CA GLN A 133 -12.96 2.45 -0.73
C GLN A 133 -11.65 2.99 -0.18
N ILE A 134 -10.69 3.33 -1.04
CA ILE A 134 -9.34 3.69 -0.60
C ILE A 134 -9.37 4.93 0.31
N ARG A 135 -9.91 6.02 -0.20
CA ARG A 135 -9.94 7.27 0.56
C ARG A 135 -10.83 7.17 1.79
N ARG A 136 -11.98 6.52 1.66
CA ARG A 136 -12.91 6.36 2.79
C ARG A 136 -12.29 5.58 3.94
N ILE A 137 -11.63 4.46 3.63
CA ILE A 137 -10.99 3.64 4.67
C ILE A 137 -9.85 4.41 5.32
N SER A 138 -9.00 5.06 4.50
CA SER A 138 -7.90 5.88 5.00
C SER A 138 -8.39 6.98 5.93
N ASP A 139 -9.40 7.72 5.51
CA ASP A 139 -9.96 8.82 6.30
C ASP A 139 -10.56 8.32 7.61
N ARG A 140 -11.28 7.20 7.59
CA ARG A 140 -11.87 6.63 8.79
C ARG A 140 -10.80 6.19 9.78
N LEU A 141 -9.74 5.54 9.30
CA LEU A 141 -8.64 5.11 10.16
C LEU A 141 -7.89 6.30 10.77
N CYS A 142 -7.71 7.37 9.99
CA CYS A 142 -7.08 8.58 10.48
C CYS A 142 -7.95 9.29 11.52
N ARG A 143 -9.25 9.44 11.26
CA ARG A 143 -10.18 10.06 12.22
C ARG A 143 -10.24 9.29 13.54
N GLY A 144 -10.26 7.97 13.48
CA GLY A 144 -10.27 7.13 14.67
C GLY A 144 -9.04 7.30 15.55
N ARG A 145 -7.98 7.91 15.02
CA ARG A 145 -6.72 8.18 15.75
C ARG A 145 -6.49 9.66 15.97
N GLY A 146 -7.52 10.50 15.74
CA GLY A 146 -7.43 11.95 15.96
C GLY A 146 -6.62 12.69 14.90
N LEU A 147 -6.38 12.09 13.76
CA LEU A 147 -5.62 12.70 12.67
C LEU A 147 -6.53 13.48 11.72
N SER A 148 -5.99 14.51 11.08
CA SER A 148 -6.73 15.29 10.10
C SER A 148 -6.95 14.53 8.80
N VAL A 149 -8.00 14.89 8.08
CA VAL A 149 -8.32 14.32 6.77
C VAL A 149 -8.70 15.47 5.83
N ILE A 150 -8.63 15.19 4.51
CA ILE A 150 -9.11 16.14 3.51
C ILE A 150 -10.63 16.05 3.47
N THR A 151 -11.32 17.16 3.72
CA THR A 151 -12.76 17.20 3.62
C THR A 151 -13.21 17.51 2.20
N LEU A 152 -14.48 17.21 1.87
CA LEU A 152 -15.05 17.55 0.58
C LEU A 152 -14.95 19.07 0.34
N GLY A 153 -14.42 19.45 -0.82
CA GLY A 153 -14.22 20.83 -1.19
C GLY A 153 -12.87 21.42 -0.81
N GLU A 154 -12.06 20.75 -0.01
CA GLU A 154 -10.75 21.23 0.39
C GLU A 154 -9.60 20.65 -0.41
N GLY A 155 -9.76 19.48 -0.98
CA GLY A 155 -8.71 18.80 -1.73
C GLY A 155 -9.13 18.44 -3.12
N ALA A 156 -10.04 19.17 -3.66
CA ALA A 156 -10.57 18.90 -4.99
C ALA A 156 -9.54 19.13 -6.09
#